data_728a51c82025e18b5587a6a86a651498
#
_entry.id   728a51c82025e18b5587a6a86a651498
#
_cell.length_a   1.000
_cell.length_b   1.000
_cell.length_c   1.000
_cell.angle_alpha   90.00
_cell.angle_beta   90.00
_cell.angle_gamma   90.00
#
_symmetry.space_group_name_H-M   'P 1'
#
loop_
_entity.id
_entity.type
_entity.pdbx_description
1 polymer ?
#
loop_
_entity_poly.entity_id
_entity_poly.type
_entity_poly.pdbx_seq_one_letter_code
_entity_poly.pdbx_strand_id
1 'polypeptide(L)'
;MVECPGASVPEIVFAGRSNAGKSTAINTLCKQRQLAYASKMPGRTQLLNFFHVIEQAEPIARLVDLPGYGFAQLAQTSQSVWDKELGSYLAERPSLVGTVLIVDCRRGLLELDYALIKWVGHRQLPVHILLSKADKFNRQEQVLALRATQKALDPYRVNGHEITVQLWSALKKIGMVELETQLSNWVRPAVSTPDTPENEPPTS
;
A
#
# COMPACT_ATOMS: atom_id res chain seq x y z
N MET A 1 -22.08 7.30 -3.34
CA MET A 1 -21.24 6.30 -4.05
C MET A 1 -20.09 7.06 -4.71
N VAL A 2 -18.85 6.70 -4.40
CA VAL A 2 -17.69 7.28 -5.08
C VAL A 2 -17.69 6.75 -6.51
N GLU A 3 -17.72 7.65 -7.52
CA GLU A 3 -17.53 7.24 -8.92
C GLU A 3 -16.11 6.72 -9.09
N CYS A 4 -15.96 5.41 -9.18
CA CYS A 4 -14.69 4.76 -9.44
C CYS A 4 -14.52 4.52 -10.95
N PRO A 5 -13.33 4.72 -11.52
CA PRO A 5 -13.04 4.34 -12.91
C PRO A 5 -13.31 2.84 -13.12
N GLY A 6 -13.61 2.43 -14.35
CA GLY A 6 -13.77 1.01 -14.69
C GLY A 6 -12.58 0.16 -14.23
N ALA A 7 -12.80 -1.09 -13.82
CA ALA A 7 -11.79 -2.02 -13.30
C ALA A 7 -10.96 -2.65 -14.45
N SER A 8 -10.37 -1.83 -15.32
CA SER A 8 -9.68 -2.27 -16.55
C SER A 8 -8.19 -2.57 -16.37
N VAL A 9 -7.57 -2.07 -15.30
CA VAL A 9 -6.15 -2.27 -15.00
C VAL A 9 -5.95 -2.52 -13.51
N PRO A 10 -4.87 -3.21 -13.09
CA PRO A 10 -4.53 -3.42 -11.68
C PRO A 10 -4.47 -2.11 -10.90
N GLU A 11 -5.00 -2.13 -9.68
CA GLU A 11 -5.00 -0.99 -8.78
C GLU A 11 -4.19 -1.29 -7.51
N ILE A 12 -3.33 -0.36 -7.12
CA ILE A 12 -2.53 -0.43 -5.88
C ILE A 12 -2.94 0.74 -4.99
N VAL A 13 -3.45 0.40 -3.83
CA VAL A 13 -3.88 1.39 -2.83
C VAL A 13 -2.70 1.90 -2.03
N PHE A 14 -2.64 3.21 -1.83
CA PHE A 14 -1.77 3.89 -0.89
C PHE A 14 -2.59 4.38 0.30
N ALA A 15 -2.33 3.81 1.46
CA ALA A 15 -3.01 4.11 2.72
C ALA A 15 -2.02 4.62 3.76
N GLY A 16 -2.51 5.29 4.77
CA GLY A 16 -1.70 5.74 5.89
C GLY A 16 -2.35 6.90 6.63
N ARG A 17 -1.86 7.13 7.83
CA ARG A 17 -2.33 8.23 8.68
C ARG A 17 -1.99 9.59 8.06
N SER A 18 -2.77 10.59 8.43
CA SER A 18 -2.42 11.98 8.11
C SER A 18 -1.00 12.30 8.57
N ASN A 19 -0.22 12.94 7.69
CA ASN A 19 1.18 13.28 7.91
C ASN A 19 2.16 12.09 8.05
N ALA A 20 1.75 10.87 7.73
CA ALA A 20 2.66 9.72 7.66
C ALA A 20 3.66 9.80 6.50
N GLY A 21 3.38 10.61 5.49
CA GLY A 21 4.24 10.78 4.31
C GLY A 21 3.69 10.15 3.03
N LYS A 22 2.38 9.79 3.01
CA LYS A 22 1.72 9.13 1.88
C LYS A 22 1.86 9.90 0.57
N SER A 23 1.41 11.16 0.52
CA SER A 23 1.54 12.00 -0.70
C SER A 23 3.00 12.22 -1.10
N THR A 24 3.92 12.29 -0.13
CA THR A 24 5.35 12.37 -0.42
C THR A 24 5.85 11.07 -1.07
N ALA A 25 5.42 9.90 -0.60
CA ALA A 25 5.79 8.62 -1.19
C ALA A 25 5.27 8.51 -2.65
N ILE A 26 4.00 8.82 -2.89
CA ILE A 26 3.40 8.81 -4.22
C ILE A 26 4.15 9.78 -5.16
N ASN A 27 4.36 11.02 -4.73
CA ASN A 27 5.04 12.03 -5.54
C ASN A 27 6.49 11.62 -5.88
N THR A 28 7.19 11.01 -4.92
CA THR A 28 8.57 10.54 -5.11
C THR A 28 8.61 9.37 -6.10
N LEU A 29 7.71 8.39 -5.94
CA LEU A 29 7.58 7.24 -6.84
C LEU A 29 7.28 7.68 -8.27
N CYS A 30 6.33 8.60 -8.44
CA CYS A 30 5.93 9.11 -9.75
C CYS A 30 6.92 10.15 -10.32
N LYS A 31 8.00 10.50 -9.61
CA LYS A 31 8.94 11.57 -9.98
C LYS A 31 8.26 12.91 -10.26
N GLN A 32 7.14 13.18 -9.60
CA GLN A 32 6.30 14.37 -9.74
C GLN A 32 6.31 15.17 -8.44
N ARG A 33 6.34 16.51 -8.53
CA ARG A 33 6.39 17.35 -7.32
C ARG A 33 5.04 17.53 -6.63
N GLN A 34 3.95 17.46 -7.37
CA GLN A 34 2.58 17.80 -6.91
C GLN A 34 1.49 16.92 -7.52
N LEU A 35 1.73 15.63 -7.74
CA LEU A 35 0.71 14.71 -8.21
C LEU A 35 -0.32 14.42 -7.11
N ALA A 36 0.15 14.06 -5.92
CA ALA A 36 -0.67 13.92 -4.73
C ALA A 36 -0.43 15.11 -3.79
N TYR A 37 -1.51 15.70 -3.25
CA TYR A 37 -1.43 16.86 -2.38
C TYR A 37 -1.41 16.44 -0.90
N ALA A 38 -0.37 16.85 -0.18
CA ALA A 38 -0.42 16.85 1.28
C ALA A 38 -1.32 18.00 1.73
N SER A 39 -2.60 17.73 2.00
CA SER A 39 -3.51 18.71 2.55
C SER A 39 -3.05 19.11 3.96
N LYS A 40 -2.75 20.40 4.16
CA LYS A 40 -2.54 20.98 5.49
C LYS A 40 -3.88 21.32 6.19
N MET A 41 -4.99 21.27 5.44
CA MET A 41 -6.32 21.55 5.99
C MET A 41 -7.05 20.21 6.24
N PRO A 42 -7.50 19.96 7.47
CA PRO A 42 -8.36 18.80 7.76
C PRO A 42 -9.70 18.94 7.00
N GLY A 43 -10.18 17.86 6.42
CA GLY A 43 -11.52 17.77 5.81
C GLY A 43 -11.61 17.94 4.30
N ARG A 44 -10.51 18.16 3.56
CA ARG A 44 -10.57 18.44 2.10
C ARG A 44 -10.48 17.22 1.18
N THR A 45 -10.05 16.06 1.65
CA THR A 45 -9.90 14.87 0.81
C THR A 45 -10.84 13.77 1.32
N GLN A 46 -12.10 13.84 0.92
CA GLN A 46 -13.08 12.76 1.12
C GLN A 46 -13.15 11.80 -0.07
N LEU A 47 -12.36 12.04 -1.12
CA LEU A 47 -12.42 11.30 -2.37
C LEU A 47 -11.15 10.47 -2.58
N LEU A 48 -11.31 9.31 -3.22
CA LEU A 48 -10.23 8.50 -3.74
C LEU A 48 -9.60 9.24 -4.94
N ASN A 49 -8.28 9.39 -4.94
CA ASN A 49 -7.58 9.92 -6.11
C ASN A 49 -6.92 8.78 -6.89
N PHE A 50 -7.20 8.71 -8.19
CA PHE A 50 -6.67 7.68 -9.08
C PHE A 50 -5.60 8.29 -9.99
N PHE A 51 -4.42 7.69 -10.02
CA PHE A 51 -3.30 8.09 -10.87
C PHE A 51 -2.93 6.95 -11.80
N HIS A 52 -2.98 7.17 -13.11
CA HIS A 52 -2.57 6.17 -14.08
C HIS A 52 -1.05 6.03 -14.12
N VAL A 53 -0.58 4.80 -14.11
CA VAL A 53 0.80 4.44 -14.46
C VAL A 53 0.80 4.09 -15.93
N ILE A 54 1.53 4.88 -16.72
CA ILE A 54 1.57 4.77 -18.19
C ILE A 54 2.91 4.17 -18.60
N GLU A 55 2.87 3.17 -19.45
CA GLU A 55 4.02 2.59 -20.12
C GLU A 55 3.72 2.44 -21.61
N GLN A 56 4.61 2.90 -22.49
CA GLN A 56 4.42 2.87 -23.95
C GLN A 56 3.07 3.47 -24.41
N ALA A 57 2.65 4.56 -23.78
CA ALA A 57 1.38 5.26 -23.97
C ALA A 57 0.11 4.52 -23.51
N GLU A 58 0.23 3.33 -22.90
CA GLU A 58 -0.89 2.55 -22.38
C GLU A 58 -0.93 2.56 -20.85
N PRO A 59 -2.12 2.62 -20.22
CA PRO A 59 -2.25 2.52 -18.79
C PRO A 59 -2.05 1.05 -18.35
N ILE A 60 -0.98 0.79 -17.61
CA ILE A 60 -0.64 -0.56 -17.10
C ILE A 60 -1.12 -0.81 -15.67
N ALA A 61 -1.34 0.25 -14.90
CA ALA A 61 -1.81 0.17 -13.51
C ALA A 61 -2.42 1.51 -13.07
N ARG A 62 -3.04 1.51 -11.89
CA ARG A 62 -3.43 2.73 -11.16
C ARG A 62 -2.89 2.73 -9.75
N LEU A 63 -2.37 3.86 -9.31
CA LEU A 63 -2.14 4.14 -7.91
C LEU A 63 -3.38 4.85 -7.37
N VAL A 64 -3.87 4.38 -6.22
CA VAL A 64 -5.07 4.93 -5.59
C VAL A 64 -4.70 5.53 -4.24
N ASP A 65 -4.79 6.86 -4.15
CA ASP A 65 -4.49 7.61 -2.93
C ASP A 65 -5.72 7.68 -2.03
N LEU A 66 -5.70 6.95 -0.92
CA LEU A 66 -6.78 6.99 0.07
C LEU A 66 -6.71 8.25 0.92
N PRO A 67 -7.84 8.75 1.43
CA PRO A 67 -7.84 9.79 2.46
C PRO A 67 -7.01 9.36 3.66
N GLY A 68 -6.16 10.27 4.18
CA GLY A 68 -5.38 9.99 5.38
C GLY A 68 -6.28 9.87 6.61
N TYR A 69 -6.16 8.79 7.37
CA TYR A 69 -6.95 8.54 8.58
C TYR A 69 -6.27 9.06 9.87
N GLY A 70 -7.02 9.06 10.98
CA GLY A 70 -6.49 9.31 12.33
C GLY A 70 -6.30 10.76 12.71
N PHE A 71 -6.96 11.72 12.05
CA PHE A 71 -7.13 13.07 12.58
C PHE A 71 -8.30 13.09 13.58
N ALA A 72 -8.09 13.66 14.78
CA ALA A 72 -9.05 13.70 15.88
C ALA A 72 -10.34 14.51 15.60
N GLN A 73 -10.50 15.05 14.41
CA GLN A 73 -11.67 15.83 13.98
C GLN A 73 -12.58 15.14 12.96
N LEU A 74 -12.35 13.88 12.66
CA LEU A 74 -13.41 13.10 12.04
C LEU A 74 -14.41 12.79 13.15
N ALA A 75 -15.40 13.69 13.33
CA ALA A 75 -16.54 13.45 14.17
C ALA A 75 -17.08 12.04 13.90
N GLN A 76 -17.70 11.39 14.88
CA GLN A 76 -18.23 10.01 14.80
C GLN A 76 -19.00 9.70 13.50
N THR A 77 -19.61 10.72 12.87
CA THR A 77 -20.26 10.65 11.57
C THR A 77 -19.33 10.42 10.38
N SER A 78 -18.10 10.95 10.42
CA SER A 78 -17.13 10.78 9.32
C SER A 78 -16.41 9.43 9.39
N GLN A 79 -16.29 8.83 10.57
CA GLN A 79 -15.72 7.50 10.73
C GLN A 79 -16.64 6.44 10.13
N SER A 80 -17.96 6.58 10.29
CA SER A 80 -18.92 5.67 9.68
C SER A 80 -18.98 5.76 8.15
N VAL A 81 -18.75 6.94 7.57
CA VAL A 81 -18.65 7.15 6.11
C VAL A 81 -17.34 6.57 5.58
N TRP A 82 -16.22 6.80 6.30
CA TRP A 82 -14.91 6.22 5.96
C TRP A 82 -14.98 4.69 6.00
N ASP A 83 -15.60 4.11 7.05
CA ASP A 83 -15.78 2.67 7.20
C ASP A 83 -16.68 2.08 6.09
N LYS A 84 -17.73 2.77 5.70
CA LYS A 84 -18.70 2.25 4.74
C LYS A 84 -18.23 2.36 3.28
N GLU A 85 -17.80 3.52 2.84
CA GLU A 85 -17.41 3.72 1.42
C GLU A 85 -16.02 3.13 1.12
N LEU A 86 -15.07 3.33 2.01
CA LEU A 86 -13.72 2.82 1.84
C LEU A 86 -13.65 1.32 2.12
N GLY A 87 -14.40 0.84 3.12
CA GLY A 87 -14.53 -0.57 3.42
C GLY A 87 -15.10 -1.34 2.24
N SER A 88 -16.17 -0.83 1.60
CA SER A 88 -16.74 -1.42 0.38
C SER A 88 -15.73 -1.43 -0.77
N TYR A 89 -15.01 -0.33 -1.01
CA TYR A 89 -13.96 -0.27 -2.03
C TYR A 89 -12.88 -1.33 -1.79
N LEU A 90 -12.33 -1.42 -0.59
CA LEU A 90 -11.28 -2.38 -0.26
C LEU A 90 -11.78 -3.84 -0.28
N ALA A 91 -13.05 -4.06 0.10
CA ALA A 91 -13.65 -5.38 0.16
C ALA A 91 -14.07 -5.92 -1.21
N GLU A 92 -14.54 -5.06 -2.12
CA GLU A 92 -15.27 -5.49 -3.32
C GLU A 92 -14.56 -5.16 -4.63
N ARG A 93 -13.57 -4.24 -4.62
CA ARG A 93 -12.91 -3.78 -5.86
C ARG A 93 -12.08 -4.89 -6.51
N PRO A 94 -12.49 -5.42 -7.69
CA PRO A 94 -11.84 -6.58 -8.29
C PRO A 94 -10.45 -6.27 -8.87
N SER A 95 -10.20 -5.03 -9.29
CA SER A 95 -8.92 -4.58 -9.83
C SER A 95 -7.85 -4.33 -8.76
N LEU A 96 -8.21 -4.36 -7.47
CA LEU A 96 -7.26 -4.14 -6.38
C LEU A 96 -6.34 -5.35 -6.21
N VAL A 97 -5.02 -5.13 -6.42
CA VAL A 97 -4.00 -6.19 -6.38
C VAL A 97 -3.04 -6.08 -5.19
N GLY A 98 -3.05 -4.97 -4.44
CA GLY A 98 -2.21 -4.82 -3.27
C GLY A 98 -2.38 -3.48 -2.57
N THR A 99 -1.85 -3.40 -1.36
CA THR A 99 -1.94 -2.20 -0.50
C THR A 99 -0.56 -1.79 0.00
N VAL A 100 -0.17 -0.55 -0.26
CA VAL A 100 1.00 0.09 0.35
C VAL A 100 0.55 0.90 1.56
N LEU A 101 0.98 0.50 2.74
CA LEU A 101 0.67 1.16 4.00
C LEU A 101 1.84 2.00 4.48
N ILE A 102 1.65 3.32 4.55
CA ILE A 102 2.69 4.28 4.96
C ILE A 102 2.57 4.56 6.46
N VAL A 103 3.60 4.20 7.22
CA VAL A 103 3.70 4.33 8.67
C VAL A 103 4.92 5.19 9.02
N ASP A 104 4.73 6.25 9.81
CA ASP A 104 5.86 7.03 10.33
C ASP A 104 6.68 6.17 11.30
N CYS A 105 7.96 5.89 10.97
CA CYS A 105 8.81 4.98 11.73
C CYS A 105 8.95 5.34 13.22
N ARG A 106 8.77 6.62 13.57
CA ARG A 106 8.85 7.13 14.96
C ARG A 106 7.63 6.75 15.79
N ARG A 107 6.49 6.42 15.14
CA ARG A 107 5.22 6.10 15.80
C ARG A 107 4.92 4.61 15.78
N GLY A 108 5.46 3.89 14.79
CA GLY A 108 5.12 2.50 14.54
C GLY A 108 3.65 2.30 14.12
N LEU A 109 3.22 1.05 14.07
CA LEU A 109 1.84 0.66 13.77
C LEU A 109 0.90 1.04 14.92
N LEU A 110 -0.25 1.58 14.56
CA LEU A 110 -1.30 1.98 15.50
C LEU A 110 -2.61 1.24 15.16
N GLU A 111 -3.62 1.38 16.02
CA GLU A 111 -4.87 0.61 15.96
C GLU A 111 -5.53 0.62 14.57
N LEU A 112 -5.64 1.80 13.94
CA LEU A 112 -6.24 1.93 12.60
C LEU A 112 -5.39 1.28 11.50
N ASP A 113 -4.07 1.21 11.67
CA ASP A 113 -3.17 0.51 10.75
C ASP A 113 -3.43 -1.00 10.81
N TYR A 114 -3.57 -1.56 12.02
CA TYR A 114 -3.94 -2.96 12.22
C TYR A 114 -5.35 -3.28 11.70
N ALA A 115 -6.32 -2.37 11.88
CA ALA A 115 -7.67 -2.55 11.35
C ALA A 115 -7.64 -2.64 9.81
N LEU A 116 -6.88 -1.78 9.14
CA LEU A 116 -6.71 -1.83 7.68
C LEU A 116 -6.08 -3.16 7.24
N ILE A 117 -5.00 -3.60 7.92
CA ILE A 117 -4.33 -4.88 7.62
C ILE A 117 -5.30 -6.06 7.74
N LYS A 118 -6.15 -6.09 8.77
CA LYS A 118 -7.19 -7.10 8.92
C LYS A 118 -8.20 -7.05 7.76
N TRP A 119 -8.67 -5.89 7.38
CA TRP A 119 -9.64 -5.73 6.30
C TRP A 119 -9.14 -6.27 4.98
N VAL A 120 -7.95 -5.84 4.56
CA VAL A 120 -7.38 -6.33 3.29
C VAL A 120 -6.98 -7.81 3.38
N GLY A 121 -6.63 -8.28 4.59
CA GLY A 121 -6.33 -9.68 4.87
C GLY A 121 -7.51 -10.64 4.66
N HIS A 122 -8.76 -10.20 4.82
CA HIS A 122 -9.94 -11.02 4.49
C HIS A 122 -9.99 -11.44 3.01
N ARG A 123 -9.37 -10.65 2.13
CA ARG A 123 -9.25 -10.95 0.69
C ARG A 123 -7.88 -11.52 0.32
N GLN A 124 -7.01 -11.78 1.28
CA GLN A 124 -5.62 -12.17 1.03
C GLN A 124 -4.83 -11.18 0.15
N LEU A 125 -5.26 -9.92 0.12
CA LEU A 125 -4.55 -8.87 -0.63
C LEU A 125 -3.21 -8.58 0.02
N PRO A 126 -2.10 -8.64 -0.71
CA PRO A 126 -0.78 -8.38 -0.15
C PRO A 126 -0.67 -6.96 0.41
N VAL A 127 0.05 -6.82 1.51
CA VAL A 127 0.33 -5.55 2.17
C VAL A 127 1.83 -5.29 2.20
N HIS A 128 2.24 -4.13 1.69
CA HIS A 128 3.62 -3.68 1.77
C HIS A 128 3.71 -2.43 2.65
N ILE A 129 4.43 -2.54 3.77
CA ILE A 129 4.53 -1.46 4.75
C ILE A 129 5.80 -0.66 4.52
N LEU A 130 5.64 0.65 4.30
CA LEU A 130 6.73 1.61 4.25
C LEU A 130 6.90 2.29 5.61
N LEU A 131 7.96 1.95 6.34
CA LEU A 131 8.38 2.69 7.53
C LEU A 131 8.99 4.02 7.09
N SER A 132 8.15 5.01 6.92
CA SER A 132 8.50 6.31 6.36
C SER A 132 9.33 7.15 7.33
N LYS A 133 10.00 8.17 6.79
CA LYS A 133 10.88 9.09 7.52
C LYS A 133 12.04 8.37 8.22
N ALA A 134 12.52 7.29 7.65
CA ALA A 134 13.65 6.51 8.17
C ALA A 134 14.94 7.35 8.32
N ASP A 135 15.06 8.47 7.59
CA ASP A 135 16.13 9.45 7.74
C ASP A 135 16.18 10.16 9.11
N LYS A 136 15.12 10.04 9.91
CA LYS A 136 15.04 10.58 11.28
C LYS A 136 15.66 9.65 12.33
N PHE A 137 16.00 8.42 11.93
CA PHE A 137 16.60 7.40 12.77
C PHE A 137 18.04 7.14 12.35
N ASN A 138 18.90 6.86 13.32
CA ASN A 138 20.22 6.28 13.05
C ASN A 138 20.08 4.81 12.61
N ARG A 139 21.17 4.21 12.15
CA ARG A 139 21.16 2.84 11.61
C ARG A 139 20.65 1.78 12.61
N GLN A 140 21.02 1.91 13.88
CA GLN A 140 20.57 0.98 14.91
C GLN A 140 19.07 1.10 15.16
N GLU A 141 18.56 2.32 15.28
CA GLU A 141 17.13 2.59 15.42
C GLU A 141 16.32 2.09 14.22
N GLN A 142 16.83 2.26 13.01
CA GLN A 142 16.22 1.72 11.79
C GLN A 142 16.05 0.20 11.85
N VAL A 143 17.09 -0.52 12.24
CA VAL A 143 17.07 -1.99 12.37
C VAL A 143 16.08 -2.41 13.47
N LEU A 144 16.08 -1.72 14.61
CA LEU A 144 15.15 -2.01 15.70
C LEU A 144 13.69 -1.77 15.29
N ALA A 145 13.40 -0.64 14.63
CA ALA A 145 12.06 -0.31 14.14
C ALA A 145 11.57 -1.36 13.13
N LEU A 146 12.43 -1.76 12.19
CA LEU A 146 12.10 -2.78 11.20
C LEU A 146 11.75 -4.12 11.88
N ARG A 147 12.61 -4.62 12.77
CA ARG A 147 12.40 -5.88 13.49
C ARG A 147 11.16 -5.83 14.38
N ALA A 148 10.95 -4.73 15.10
CA ALA A 148 9.78 -4.58 15.96
C ALA A 148 8.48 -4.60 15.14
N THR A 149 8.46 -3.92 14.00
CA THR A 149 7.30 -3.94 13.09
C THR A 149 7.07 -5.32 12.50
N GLN A 150 8.11 -6.02 12.04
CA GLN A 150 8.00 -7.38 11.51
C GLN A 150 7.39 -8.32 12.56
N LYS A 151 7.89 -8.28 13.80
CA LYS A 151 7.38 -9.11 14.91
C LYS A 151 5.91 -8.79 15.26
N ALA A 152 5.54 -7.50 15.25
CA ALA A 152 4.17 -7.07 15.51
C ALA A 152 3.17 -7.56 14.45
N LEU A 153 3.65 -7.90 13.26
CA LEU A 153 2.83 -8.37 12.14
C LEU A 153 2.68 -9.90 12.08
N ASP A 154 3.47 -10.67 12.86
CA ASP A 154 3.40 -12.13 12.83
C ASP A 154 1.97 -12.68 13.05
N PRO A 155 1.14 -12.13 13.98
CA PRO A 155 -0.23 -12.57 14.15
C PRO A 155 -1.17 -12.33 12.96
N TYR A 156 -0.76 -11.50 12.00
CA TYR A 156 -1.55 -11.11 10.82
C TYR A 156 -1.15 -11.88 9.55
N ARG A 157 -0.04 -12.62 9.58
CA ARG A 157 0.44 -13.47 8.47
C ARG A 157 -0.22 -14.84 8.48
N VAL A 158 -1.54 -14.88 8.67
CA VAL A 158 -2.30 -16.12 8.72
C VAL A 158 -2.73 -16.54 7.30
N ASN A 159 -2.87 -17.85 7.09
CA ASN A 159 -3.35 -18.42 5.82
C ASN A 159 -2.56 -17.97 4.57
N GLY A 160 -1.27 -17.66 4.72
CA GLY A 160 -0.42 -17.21 3.61
C GLY A 160 -0.59 -15.73 3.25
N HIS A 161 -1.28 -14.92 4.07
CA HIS A 161 -1.39 -13.48 3.83
C HIS A 161 0.00 -12.83 3.77
N GLU A 162 0.34 -12.33 2.59
CA GLU A 162 1.64 -11.70 2.33
C GLU A 162 1.69 -10.30 2.96
N ILE A 163 2.55 -10.12 3.97
CA ILE A 163 2.82 -8.82 4.59
C ILE A 163 4.32 -8.59 4.61
N THR A 164 4.78 -7.60 3.87
CA THR A 164 6.19 -7.21 3.77
C THR A 164 6.42 -5.83 4.40
N VAL A 165 7.64 -5.56 4.86
CA VAL A 165 8.00 -4.31 5.53
C VAL A 165 9.37 -3.85 5.04
N GLN A 166 9.48 -2.56 4.71
CA GLN A 166 10.76 -1.93 4.39
C GLN A 166 10.91 -0.56 5.05
N LEU A 167 12.14 -0.09 5.14
CA LEU A 167 12.45 1.29 5.48
C LEU A 167 12.22 2.20 4.26
N TRP A 168 11.73 3.42 4.52
CA TRP A 168 11.48 4.38 3.46
C TRP A 168 11.90 5.79 3.87
N SER A 169 12.60 6.48 2.97
CA SER A 169 12.83 7.92 3.04
C SER A 169 12.85 8.54 1.66
N ALA A 170 11.86 9.37 1.36
CA ALA A 170 11.84 10.17 0.14
C ALA A 170 13.03 11.15 0.07
N LEU A 171 13.43 11.74 1.22
CA LEU A 171 14.53 12.69 1.31
C LEU A 171 15.87 12.06 0.98
N LYS A 172 16.13 10.86 1.49
CA LYS A 172 17.40 10.11 1.30
C LYS A 172 17.30 9.03 0.23
N LYS A 173 16.15 8.91 -0.45
CA LYS A 173 15.86 7.88 -1.46
C LYS A 173 16.10 6.44 -0.95
N ILE A 174 15.86 6.19 0.34
CA ILE A 174 15.96 4.87 0.94
C ILE A 174 14.72 4.06 0.53
N GLY A 175 14.91 2.83 0.09
CA GLY A 175 13.83 1.89 -0.21
C GLY A 175 13.12 2.08 -1.55
N MET A 176 13.66 2.92 -2.47
CA MET A 176 12.99 3.24 -3.74
C MET A 176 12.93 2.03 -4.67
N VAL A 177 14.05 1.35 -4.84
CA VAL A 177 14.17 0.19 -5.74
C VAL A 177 13.32 -0.97 -5.23
N GLU A 178 13.36 -1.21 -3.94
CA GLU A 178 12.57 -2.26 -3.28
C GLU A 178 11.05 -2.02 -3.47
N LEU A 179 10.60 -0.76 -3.32
CA LEU A 179 9.20 -0.41 -3.56
C LEU A 179 8.83 -0.59 -5.04
N GLU A 180 9.62 -0.07 -5.98
CA GLU A 180 9.38 -0.21 -7.41
C GLU A 180 9.29 -1.70 -7.81
N THR A 181 10.17 -2.54 -7.27
CA THR A 181 10.16 -3.99 -7.50
C THR A 181 8.87 -4.64 -6.95
N GLN A 182 8.50 -4.30 -5.72
CA GLN A 182 7.27 -4.84 -5.11
C GLN A 182 6.01 -4.49 -5.90
N LEU A 183 5.89 -3.23 -6.33
CA LEU A 183 4.75 -2.78 -7.14
C LEU A 183 4.73 -3.45 -8.52
N SER A 184 5.90 -3.60 -9.15
CA SER A 184 6.01 -4.30 -10.44
C SER A 184 5.57 -5.76 -10.35
N ASN A 185 5.92 -6.46 -9.27
CA ASN A 185 5.50 -7.85 -9.04
C ASN A 185 3.97 -7.97 -8.89
N TRP A 186 3.30 -6.97 -8.31
CA TRP A 186 1.85 -6.98 -8.18
C TRP A 186 1.12 -6.66 -9.50
N VAL A 187 1.71 -5.80 -10.32
CA VAL A 187 1.13 -5.42 -11.63
C VAL A 187 1.38 -6.49 -12.69
N ARG A 188 2.54 -7.12 -12.62
CA ARG A 188 2.99 -8.15 -13.56
C ARG A 188 3.46 -9.38 -12.78
N PRO A 189 2.53 -10.16 -12.21
CA PRO A 189 2.94 -11.40 -11.54
C PRO A 189 3.70 -12.27 -12.54
N ALA A 190 4.82 -12.86 -12.09
CA ALA A 190 5.60 -13.77 -12.91
C ALA A 190 4.64 -14.85 -13.46
N VAL A 191 4.61 -15.01 -14.78
CA VAL A 191 3.88 -16.12 -15.39
C VAL A 191 4.52 -17.38 -14.83
N SER A 192 3.76 -18.13 -14.01
CA SER A 192 4.19 -19.46 -13.59
C SER A 192 4.39 -20.26 -14.87
N THR A 193 5.64 -20.59 -15.19
CA THR A 193 5.94 -21.58 -16.23
C THR A 193 5.17 -22.84 -15.86
N PRO A 194 4.29 -23.37 -16.75
CA PRO A 194 3.67 -24.65 -16.48
C PRO A 194 4.79 -25.68 -16.29
N ASP A 195 4.66 -26.49 -15.24
CA ASP A 195 5.54 -27.61 -14.99
C ASP A 195 5.76 -28.38 -16.30
N THR A 196 7.02 -28.50 -16.68
CA THR A 196 7.42 -29.36 -17.80
C THR A 196 6.89 -30.76 -17.49
N PRO A 197 6.07 -31.40 -18.37
CA PRO A 197 5.59 -32.74 -18.10
C PRO A 197 6.79 -33.65 -17.89
N GLU A 198 6.80 -34.36 -16.76
CA GLU A 198 7.77 -35.41 -16.47
C GLU A 198 7.81 -36.39 -17.66
N ASN A 199 9.00 -36.57 -18.20
CA ASN A 199 9.28 -37.59 -19.19
C ASN A 199 8.86 -38.96 -18.64
N GLU A 200 7.81 -39.54 -19.22
CA GLU A 200 7.53 -40.96 -19.04
C GLU A 200 8.76 -41.77 -19.52
N PRO A 201 9.25 -42.74 -18.74
CA PRO A 201 10.32 -43.61 -19.18
C PRO A 201 9.81 -44.51 -20.31
N PRO A 202 10.68 -44.82 -21.29
CA PRO A 202 10.29 -45.67 -22.43
C PRO A 202 9.94 -47.08 -21.93
N THR A 203 8.74 -47.51 -22.20
CA THR A 203 8.29 -48.92 -22.06
C THR A 203 9.04 -49.78 -23.07
N SER A 204 9.81 -50.70 -22.52
CA SER A 204 10.44 -51.81 -23.27
C SER A 204 9.44 -52.94 -23.51
#